data_f8cf00f0e84a9293b97d648206a786dd
#
_entry.id   f8cf00f0e84a9293b97d648206a786dd
#
_cell.length_a   1.000
_cell.length_b   1.000
_cell.length_c   1.000
_cell.angle_alpha   90.00
_cell.angle_beta   90.00
_cell.angle_gamma   90.00
#
_symmetry.space_group_name_H-M   'P 1'
#
loop_
_entity.id
_entity.type
_entity.pdbx_description
1 polymer ?
#
loop_
_entity_poly.entity_id
_entity_poly.type
_entity_poly.pdbx_seq_one_letter_code
_entity_poly.pdbx_strand_id
1 'polypeptide(L)'
;GGVTASFSMEGLTSYHGRRTRIMGSMGDIVGDMDTMVHTDFRTGEKTRWETPLTASGHGGGDYGLVFEWVRALSSGDISKLSSTVADAIESHAMAIKAEQSRLKGSVETL
;
A
#
# COMPACT_ATOMS: atom_id res chain seq x y z
N GLY A 1 -12.52 13.86 -10.00
CA GLY A 1 -12.06 14.20 -8.68
C GLY A 1 -10.68 13.60 -8.46
N GLY A 2 -9.71 14.43 -8.02
CA GLY A 2 -8.35 13.99 -7.82
C GLY A 2 -8.18 13.30 -6.46
N VAL A 3 -7.40 12.24 -6.44
CA VAL A 3 -6.90 11.64 -5.19
C VAL A 3 -5.58 12.33 -4.87
N THR A 4 -5.38 12.68 -3.60
CA THR A 4 -4.12 13.22 -3.11
C THR A 4 -3.50 12.23 -2.13
N ALA A 5 -2.19 12.08 -2.18
CA ALA A 5 -1.44 11.24 -1.26
C ALA A 5 -0.22 12.01 -0.72
N SER A 6 0.14 11.74 0.53
CA SER A 6 1.40 12.17 1.11
C SER A 6 2.16 10.95 1.62
N PHE A 7 3.45 10.94 1.41
CA PHE A 7 4.33 9.88 1.86
C PHE A 7 5.50 10.49 2.62
N SER A 8 5.84 9.90 3.76
CA SER A 8 7.01 10.27 4.55
C SER A 8 7.74 9.00 4.97
N MET A 9 9.06 9.02 4.86
CA MET A 9 9.92 7.94 5.33
C MET A 9 11.11 8.54 6.08
N GLU A 10 11.23 8.17 7.36
CA GLU A 10 12.24 8.68 8.25
C GLU A 10 13.13 7.54 8.74
N GLY A 11 14.42 7.64 8.46
CA GLY A 11 15.41 6.64 8.92
C GLY A 11 15.88 6.84 10.36
N LEU A 12 15.79 8.08 10.88
CA LEU A 12 16.23 8.47 12.22
C LEU A 12 15.01 8.82 13.08
N THR A 13 14.30 7.82 13.56
CA THR A 13 13.10 7.97 14.37
C THR A 13 13.03 6.89 15.43
N SER A 14 12.44 7.22 16.58
CA SER A 14 12.10 6.24 17.62
C SER A 14 10.87 5.39 17.28
N TYR A 15 10.12 5.80 16.27
CA TYR A 15 8.96 5.05 15.78
C TYR A 15 9.39 3.99 14.77
N HIS A 16 9.11 2.73 15.09
CA HIS A 16 9.35 1.61 14.20
C HIS A 16 8.03 1.13 13.59
N GLY A 17 7.98 0.94 12.28
CA GLY A 17 6.82 0.42 11.56
C GLY A 17 6.28 1.37 10.51
N ARG A 18 5.11 1.01 10.01
CA ARG A 18 4.39 1.76 8.97
C ARG A 18 3.03 2.16 9.48
N ARG A 19 2.60 3.37 9.15
CA ARG A 19 1.24 3.84 9.37
C ARG A 19 0.64 4.27 8.04
N THR A 20 -0.57 3.81 7.79
CA THR A 20 -1.32 4.18 6.59
C THR A 20 -2.67 4.74 7.01
N ARG A 21 -3.07 5.83 6.39
CA ARG A 21 -4.42 6.37 6.53
C ARG A 21 -4.99 6.65 5.16
N ILE A 22 -6.17 6.11 4.89
CA ILE A 22 -6.94 6.35 3.68
C ILE A 22 -8.20 7.07 4.10
N MET A 23 -8.44 8.26 3.57
CA MET A 23 -9.59 9.09 3.91
C MET A 23 -10.53 9.18 2.72
N GLY A 24 -11.78 8.82 2.93
CA GLY A 24 -12.86 8.97 1.98
C GLY A 24 -13.94 9.93 2.49
N SER A 25 -14.93 10.21 1.67
CA SER A 25 -16.04 11.09 2.03
C SER A 25 -17.01 10.47 3.05
N MET A 26 -17.06 9.13 3.15
CA MET A 26 -17.98 8.42 4.03
C MET A 26 -17.32 7.66 5.17
N GLY A 27 -15.99 7.64 5.22
CA GLY A 27 -15.24 6.94 6.25
C GLY A 27 -13.75 7.08 6.06
N ASP A 28 -13.00 6.58 7.03
CA ASP A 28 -11.55 6.44 6.92
C ASP A 28 -11.09 5.03 7.33
N ILE A 29 -9.92 4.67 6.84
CA ILE A 29 -9.21 3.46 7.25
C ILE A 29 -7.86 3.90 7.81
N VAL A 30 -7.55 3.46 9.00
CA VAL A 30 -6.26 3.66 9.65
C VAL A 30 -5.64 2.31 9.95
N GLY A 31 -4.41 2.10 9.55
CA GLY A 31 -3.73 0.83 9.78
C GLY A 31 -2.24 1.00 10.06
N ASP A 32 -1.71 -0.02 10.65
CA ASP A 32 -0.28 -0.26 10.83
C ASP A 32 0.07 -1.67 10.31
N MET A 33 1.19 -2.23 10.76
CA MET A 33 1.59 -3.58 10.35
C MET A 33 0.72 -4.69 10.96
N ASP A 34 0.02 -4.40 12.04
CA ASP A 34 -0.65 -5.40 12.87
C ASP A 34 -2.17 -5.29 12.79
N THR A 35 -2.69 -4.07 12.62
CA THR A 35 -4.13 -3.82 12.71
C THR A 35 -4.60 -2.82 11.66
N MET A 36 -5.87 -2.96 11.28
CA MET A 36 -6.57 -2.01 10.43
C MET A 36 -7.92 -1.68 11.05
N VAL A 37 -8.27 -0.40 11.11
CA VAL A 37 -9.55 0.09 11.65
C VAL A 37 -10.24 0.94 10.59
N HIS A 38 -11.43 0.54 10.22
CA HIS A 38 -12.35 1.35 9.42
C HIS A 38 -13.33 2.06 10.33
N THR A 39 -13.56 3.34 10.07
CA THR A 39 -14.60 4.15 10.73
C THR A 39 -15.61 4.62 9.68
N ASP A 40 -16.87 4.27 9.83
CA ASP A 40 -17.97 4.82 9.02
C ASP A 40 -18.41 6.17 9.61
N PHE A 41 -18.23 7.27 8.87
CA PHE A 41 -18.58 8.62 9.35
C PHE A 41 -20.08 8.87 9.48
N ARG A 42 -20.91 8.06 8.81
CA ARG A 42 -22.37 8.18 8.86
C ARG A 42 -22.96 7.61 10.15
N THR A 43 -22.35 6.55 10.66
CA THR A 43 -22.84 5.82 11.84
C THR A 43 -21.93 5.99 13.07
N GLY A 44 -20.67 6.37 12.84
CA GLY A 44 -19.63 6.35 13.87
C GLY A 44 -19.15 4.95 14.24
N GLU A 45 -19.63 3.92 13.53
CA GLU A 45 -19.24 2.54 13.77
C GLU A 45 -17.79 2.30 13.37
N LYS A 46 -17.08 1.51 14.19
CA LYS A 46 -15.70 1.12 13.95
C LYS A 46 -15.60 -0.39 13.81
N THR A 47 -15.03 -0.81 12.70
CA THR A 47 -14.69 -2.22 12.46
C THR A 47 -13.18 -2.38 12.50
N ARG A 48 -12.70 -3.33 13.30
CA ARG A 48 -11.27 -3.62 13.46
C ARG A 48 -10.95 -4.99 12.89
N TRP A 49 -9.87 -5.05 12.15
CA TRP A 49 -9.26 -6.30 11.68
C TRP A 49 -7.83 -6.39 12.23
N GLU A 50 -7.43 -7.58 12.58
CA GLU A 50 -6.06 -7.90 12.92
C GLU A 50 -5.43 -8.66 11.76
N THR A 51 -4.23 -8.25 11.36
CA THR A 51 -3.47 -8.95 10.34
C THR A 51 -2.79 -10.15 11.01
N PRO A 52 -3.01 -11.37 10.52
CA PRO A 52 -2.29 -12.51 11.06
C PRO A 52 -0.79 -12.32 10.79
N LEU A 53 -0.01 -12.16 11.85
CA LEU A 53 1.44 -12.15 11.77
C LEU A 53 1.90 -13.53 11.30
N THR A 54 2.30 -13.64 10.06
CA THR A 54 3.00 -14.83 9.59
C THR A 54 4.48 -14.68 9.91
N ALA A 55 5.07 -15.70 10.51
CA ALA A 55 6.49 -15.73 10.87
C ALA A 55 7.44 -15.73 9.65
N SER A 56 6.93 -15.64 8.43
CA SER A 56 7.71 -15.61 7.20
C SER A 56 8.14 -14.19 6.85
N GLY A 57 9.21 -14.06 6.05
CA GLY A 57 9.80 -12.79 5.65
C GLY A 57 8.78 -11.74 5.18
N HIS A 58 9.02 -10.49 5.53
CA HIS A 58 8.16 -9.34 5.22
C HIS A 58 6.68 -9.50 5.65
N GLY A 59 6.44 -10.18 6.80
CA GLY A 59 5.09 -10.39 7.32
C GLY A 59 4.22 -11.32 6.45
N GLY A 60 4.86 -12.21 5.67
CA GLY A 60 4.18 -13.12 4.76
C GLY A 60 4.11 -12.64 3.31
N GLY A 61 4.56 -11.42 3.02
CA GLY A 61 4.52 -10.85 1.66
C GLY A 61 5.29 -11.68 0.64
N ASP A 62 6.46 -12.20 1.01
CA ASP A 62 7.27 -13.04 0.11
C ASP A 62 6.54 -14.34 -0.26
N TYR A 63 5.92 -14.98 0.72
CA TYR A 63 5.12 -16.16 0.47
C TYR A 63 3.90 -15.86 -0.40
N GLY A 64 3.18 -14.77 -0.10
CA GLY A 64 2.00 -14.35 -0.86
C GLY A 64 2.33 -14.10 -2.33
N LEU A 65 3.43 -13.39 -2.59
CA LEU A 65 3.90 -13.09 -3.95
C LEU A 65 4.18 -14.38 -4.75
N VAL A 66 4.94 -15.30 -4.18
CA VAL A 66 5.28 -16.57 -4.84
C VAL A 66 4.04 -17.44 -5.03
N PHE A 67 3.17 -17.49 -4.03
CA PHE A 67 1.92 -18.27 -4.09
C PHE A 67 0.99 -17.78 -5.21
N GLU A 68 0.77 -16.46 -5.33
CA GLU A 68 -0.03 -15.88 -6.40
C GLU A 68 0.56 -16.18 -7.78
N TRP A 69 1.86 -16.04 -7.92
CA TRP A 69 2.55 -16.32 -9.18
C TRP A 69 2.41 -17.79 -9.59
N VAL A 70 2.67 -18.74 -8.68
CA VAL A 70 2.49 -20.17 -8.96
C VAL A 70 1.04 -20.50 -9.30
N ARG A 71 0.09 -19.89 -8.57
CA ARG A 71 -1.35 -20.07 -8.83
C ARG A 71 -1.76 -19.53 -10.20
N ALA A 72 -1.26 -18.38 -10.61
CA ALA A 72 -1.53 -17.81 -11.92
C ALA A 72 -0.98 -18.71 -13.04
N LEU A 73 0.27 -19.18 -12.91
CA LEU A 73 0.88 -20.10 -13.87
C LEU A 73 0.11 -21.44 -13.98
N SER A 74 -0.21 -22.05 -12.85
CA SER A 74 -0.87 -23.37 -12.84
C SER A 74 -2.30 -23.33 -13.37
N SER A 75 -2.99 -22.20 -13.25
CA SER A 75 -4.34 -22.03 -13.78
C SER A 75 -4.41 -21.42 -15.17
N GLY A 76 -3.29 -20.85 -15.67
CA GLY A 76 -3.27 -20.07 -16.89
C GLY A 76 -4.05 -18.75 -16.81
N ASP A 77 -4.36 -18.29 -15.60
CA ASP A 77 -5.22 -17.13 -15.35
C ASP A 77 -4.45 -16.04 -14.62
N ILE A 78 -3.95 -15.05 -15.37
CA ILE A 78 -3.19 -13.91 -14.86
C ILE A 78 -4.04 -12.93 -14.05
N SER A 79 -5.38 -12.98 -14.15
CA SER A 79 -6.26 -12.11 -13.36
C SER A 79 -6.21 -12.40 -11.86
N LYS A 80 -5.56 -13.48 -11.48
CA LYS A 80 -5.30 -13.87 -10.08
C LYS A 80 -4.10 -13.18 -9.45
N LEU A 81 -3.35 -12.41 -10.24
CA LEU A 81 -2.26 -11.58 -9.71
C LEU A 81 -2.83 -10.30 -9.12
N SER A 82 -2.46 -9.98 -7.89
CA SER A 82 -2.83 -8.73 -7.22
C SER A 82 -2.03 -7.53 -7.74
N SER A 83 -0.90 -7.77 -8.39
CA SER A 83 -0.06 -6.75 -9.00
C SER A 83 0.51 -7.26 -10.32
N THR A 84 0.47 -6.41 -11.34
CA THR A 84 0.97 -6.71 -12.67
C THR A 84 2.25 -5.94 -12.98
N VAL A 85 2.89 -6.26 -14.11
CA VAL A 85 4.03 -5.49 -14.62
C VAL A 85 3.63 -4.04 -14.91
N ALA A 86 2.40 -3.79 -15.35
CA ALA A 86 1.91 -2.43 -15.58
C ALA A 86 1.84 -1.63 -14.27
N ASP A 87 1.30 -2.21 -13.20
CA ASP A 87 1.27 -1.58 -11.87
C ASP A 87 2.68 -1.31 -11.33
N ALA A 88 3.61 -2.24 -11.58
CA ALA A 88 5.00 -2.06 -11.20
C ALA A 88 5.67 -0.91 -11.95
N ILE A 89 5.44 -0.79 -13.27
CA ILE A 89 5.96 0.32 -14.09
C ILE A 89 5.41 1.66 -13.58
N GLU A 90 4.10 1.74 -13.30
CA GLU A 90 3.46 2.97 -12.80
C GLU A 90 4.05 3.39 -11.46
N SER A 91 4.19 2.46 -10.51
CA SER A 91 4.77 2.75 -9.20
C SER A 91 6.24 3.20 -9.29
N HIS A 92 7.04 2.62 -10.19
CA HIS A 92 8.42 3.07 -10.44
C HIS A 92 8.45 4.45 -11.10
N ALA A 93 7.54 4.73 -12.05
CA ALA A 93 7.44 6.06 -12.67
C ALA A 93 7.13 7.13 -11.62
N MET A 94 6.25 6.84 -10.66
CA MET A 94 5.98 7.75 -9.53
C MET A 94 7.24 8.04 -8.72
N ALA A 95 8.01 7.04 -8.37
CA ALA A 95 9.26 7.20 -7.61
C ALA A 95 10.30 8.03 -8.39
N ILE A 96 10.46 7.76 -9.68
CA ILE A 96 11.37 8.53 -10.56
C ILE A 96 10.93 9.99 -10.66
N LYS A 97 9.62 10.24 -10.81
CA LYS A 97 9.08 11.61 -10.86
C LYS A 97 9.24 12.34 -9.53
N ALA A 98 9.06 11.65 -8.41
CA ALA A 98 9.33 12.24 -7.10
C ALA A 98 10.79 12.67 -6.94
N GLU A 99 11.75 11.84 -7.39
CA GLU A 99 13.17 12.20 -7.37
C GLU A 99 13.49 13.37 -8.33
N GLN A 100 12.90 13.38 -9.53
CA GLN A 100 13.04 14.52 -10.45
C GLN A 100 12.50 15.81 -9.83
N SER A 101 11.33 15.76 -9.18
CA SER A 101 10.74 16.88 -8.44
C SER A 101 11.69 17.40 -7.36
N ARG A 102 12.25 16.49 -6.57
CA ARG A 102 13.22 16.84 -5.52
C ARG A 102 14.47 17.53 -6.07
N LEU A 103 15.05 17.00 -7.15
CA LEU A 103 16.27 17.55 -7.74
C LEU A 103 16.07 18.91 -8.41
N LYS A 104 14.91 19.11 -9.03
CA LYS A 104 14.60 20.34 -9.78
C LYS A 104 13.87 21.40 -8.93
N GLY A 105 13.30 21.02 -7.78
CA GLY A 105 12.42 21.88 -6.99
C GLY A 105 11.11 22.21 -7.73
N SER A 106 10.62 21.29 -8.59
CA SER A 106 9.45 21.47 -9.46
C SER A 106 8.37 20.45 -9.19
N VAL A 107 7.14 20.75 -9.62
CA VAL A 107 6.06 19.75 -9.69
C VAL A 107 6.23 18.96 -10.99
N GLU A 108 6.28 17.65 -10.89
CA GLU A 108 6.37 16.75 -12.04
C GLU A 108 5.01 16.06 -12.27
N THR A 109 4.70 15.78 -13.53
CA THR A 109 3.50 15.02 -13.94
C THR A 109 3.89 13.62 -14.38
N LEU A 110 3.01 12.65 -14.11
CA LEU A 110 3.10 11.29 -14.61
C LEU A 110 2.71 11.21 -16.07
#